data_cab9078b94e1b03f859d4eaf2400e8e0
#
_entry.id   cab9078b94e1b03f859d4eaf2400e8e0
#
_cell.length_a   1.000
_cell.length_b   1.000
_cell.length_c   1.000
_cell.angle_alpha   90.00
_cell.angle_beta   90.00
_cell.angle_gamma   90.00
#
_symmetry.space_group_name_H-M   'P 1'
#
loop_
_entity.id
_entity.type
_entity.pdbx_description
1 polymer ?
#
loop_
_entity_poly.entity_id
_entity_poly.type
_entity_poly.pdbx_seq_one_letter_code
_entity_poly.pdbx_strand_id
1 'polypeptide(L)'
;MLKDQLSAASPLLNDLYEHATAPNQQWLDFLEKFAALFNANTATLRLTDLDEPVVHHSYTIGLQQKTNQFYETEAVKFDPFRKHLAESPLGQAIQSPAIISDRDFERSADYQSVFRPNGNFYAVGTQFAREGGQAMHIGVHRPKAKGEFTREELDLVGLFSPHLKRAVGLSHMISTLNQALTDPHHALDQLSFGVWQMDSRLRVQWMNTSAEEALSTNTYGLALRLEPLTVTIFSQSSYRRDLKPTWVRR
;
A
#
# COMPACT_ATOMS: atom_id res chain seq x y z
N MET A 1 26.82 21.10 9.69
CA MET A 1 25.43 20.72 10.10
C MET A 1 24.61 20.27 8.91
N LEU A 2 24.13 21.10 7.97
CA LEU A 2 23.33 20.63 6.83
C LEU A 2 24.07 19.62 5.91
N LYS A 3 25.36 19.85 5.65
CA LYS A 3 26.20 18.91 4.88
C LYS A 3 26.34 17.55 5.56
N ASP A 4 26.48 17.52 6.87
CA ASP A 4 26.66 16.28 7.62
C ASP A 4 25.35 15.47 7.66
N GLN A 5 24.21 16.15 7.77
CA GLN A 5 22.89 15.52 7.70
C GLN A 5 22.58 14.99 6.29
N LEU A 6 22.89 15.76 5.24
CA LEU A 6 22.79 15.29 3.86
C LEU A 6 23.73 14.11 3.58
N SER A 7 24.94 14.13 4.15
CA SER A 7 25.88 13.02 4.07
C SER A 7 25.34 11.76 4.75
N ALA A 8 24.67 11.90 5.90
CA ALA A 8 24.02 10.79 6.62
C ALA A 8 22.73 10.29 5.92
N ALA A 9 22.00 11.18 5.24
CA ALA A 9 20.80 10.84 4.49
C ALA A 9 21.09 10.09 3.18
N SER A 10 22.23 10.35 2.54
CA SER A 10 22.56 9.77 1.23
C SER A 10 22.59 8.23 1.22
N PRO A 11 23.25 7.54 2.18
CA PRO A 11 23.18 6.08 2.27
C PRO A 11 21.74 5.58 2.46
N LEU A 12 20.97 6.28 3.31
CA LEU A 12 19.59 5.88 3.59
C LEU A 12 18.66 6.07 2.37
N LEU A 13 18.94 7.05 1.51
CA LEU A 13 18.22 7.19 0.24
C LEU A 13 18.54 6.04 -0.72
N ASN A 14 19.79 5.56 -0.78
CA ASN A 14 20.13 4.38 -1.54
C ASN A 14 19.40 3.15 -1.00
N ASP A 15 19.46 2.92 0.32
CA ASP A 15 18.73 1.84 0.99
C ASP A 15 17.23 1.88 0.69
N LEU A 16 16.61 3.07 0.69
CA LEU A 16 15.20 3.26 0.37
C LEU A 16 14.85 2.69 -1.02
N TYR A 17 15.65 2.95 -2.03
CA TYR A 17 15.41 2.45 -3.39
C TYR A 17 15.75 0.96 -3.52
N GLU A 18 16.78 0.48 -2.84
CA GLU A 18 17.09 -0.96 -2.79
C GLU A 18 15.95 -1.75 -2.16
N HIS A 19 15.43 -1.31 -1.01
CA HIS A 19 14.31 -1.97 -0.34
C HIS A 19 13.00 -1.87 -1.13
N ALA A 20 12.76 -0.74 -1.81
CA ALA A 20 11.58 -0.57 -2.66
C ALA A 20 11.55 -1.54 -3.86
N THR A 21 12.73 -1.95 -4.36
CA THR A 21 12.88 -2.86 -5.49
C THR A 21 13.11 -4.32 -5.08
N ALA A 22 13.33 -4.58 -3.79
CA ALA A 22 13.55 -5.92 -3.26
C ALA A 22 12.29 -6.79 -3.36
N PRO A 23 12.42 -8.12 -3.62
CA PRO A 23 11.27 -9.02 -3.75
C PRO A 23 10.34 -9.06 -2.53
N ASN A 24 10.87 -8.82 -1.34
CA ASN A 24 10.16 -8.92 -0.06
C ASN A 24 9.81 -7.57 0.57
N GLN A 25 9.97 -6.45 -0.16
CA GLN A 25 9.64 -5.10 0.32
C GLN A 25 10.09 -4.85 1.76
N GLN A 26 11.39 -4.79 2.00
CA GLN A 26 11.99 -4.70 3.35
C GLN A 26 11.83 -3.30 3.98
N TRP A 27 10.60 -2.79 4.04
CA TRP A 27 10.28 -1.48 4.61
C TRP A 27 10.66 -1.34 6.08
N LEU A 28 10.68 -2.44 6.84
CA LEU A 28 11.02 -2.41 8.25
C LEU A 28 12.50 -2.07 8.46
N ASP A 29 13.41 -2.62 7.64
CA ASP A 29 14.84 -2.32 7.71
C ASP A 29 15.13 -0.85 7.39
N PHE A 30 14.42 -0.30 6.38
CA PHE A 30 14.46 1.12 6.08
C PHE A 30 13.98 1.96 7.27
N LEU A 31 12.86 1.59 7.89
CA LEU A 31 12.28 2.32 9.02
C LEU A 31 13.19 2.29 10.24
N GLU A 32 13.90 1.19 10.51
CA GLU A 32 14.89 1.14 11.59
C GLU A 32 16.01 2.15 11.40
N LYS A 33 16.58 2.20 10.20
CA LYS A 33 17.62 3.17 9.85
C LYS A 33 17.09 4.61 9.85
N PHE A 34 15.86 4.80 9.36
CA PHE A 34 15.18 6.09 9.38
C PHE A 34 14.95 6.58 10.82
N ALA A 35 14.45 5.74 11.73
CA ALA A 35 14.31 6.08 13.13
C ALA A 35 15.66 6.44 13.78
N ALA A 36 16.71 5.67 13.50
CA ALA A 36 18.05 5.92 14.02
C ALA A 36 18.61 7.28 13.59
N LEU A 37 18.36 7.71 12.34
CA LEU A 37 18.78 9.02 11.82
C LEU A 37 18.20 10.20 12.64
N PHE A 38 17.01 10.01 13.22
CA PHE A 38 16.33 11.04 14.04
C PHE A 38 16.43 10.78 15.54
N ASN A 39 17.31 9.87 16.00
CA ASN A 39 17.37 9.44 17.40
C ASN A 39 16.00 9.04 17.96
N ALA A 40 15.15 8.44 17.13
CA ALA A 40 13.80 8.04 17.46
C ALA A 40 13.73 6.56 17.84
N ASN A 41 12.73 6.21 18.68
CA ASN A 41 12.49 4.83 19.08
C ASN A 41 11.50 4.13 18.14
N THR A 42 10.68 4.91 17.46
CA THR A 42 9.58 4.41 16.63
C THR A 42 9.64 5.09 15.27
N ALA A 43 9.41 4.33 14.21
CA ALA A 43 9.09 4.86 12.89
C ALA A 43 7.86 4.15 12.33
N THR A 44 7.06 4.90 11.59
CA THR A 44 5.83 4.39 10.96
C THR A 44 5.74 4.85 9.52
N LEU A 45 5.34 3.96 8.64
CA LEU A 45 4.97 4.25 7.25
C LEU A 45 3.56 3.70 7.04
N ARG A 46 2.59 4.57 6.79
CA ARG A 46 1.18 4.19 6.75
C ARG A 46 0.46 4.71 5.51
N LEU A 47 -0.48 3.91 5.03
CA LEU A 47 -1.52 4.30 4.09
C LEU A 47 -2.83 4.42 4.86
N THR A 48 -3.41 5.60 4.92
CA THR A 48 -4.65 5.89 5.64
C THR A 48 -5.68 6.51 4.72
N ASP A 49 -6.95 6.35 5.05
CA ASP A 49 -8.02 7.10 4.42
C ASP A 49 -8.02 8.55 4.93
N LEU A 50 -8.40 9.51 4.06
CA LEU A 50 -8.44 10.93 4.40
C LEU A 50 -9.73 11.31 5.16
N ASP A 51 -10.85 10.73 4.76
CA ASP A 51 -12.17 11.04 5.29
C ASP A 51 -12.50 10.13 6.48
N GLU A 52 -12.24 8.84 6.36
CA GLU A 52 -12.54 7.84 7.38
C GLU A 52 -11.31 7.49 8.24
N PRO A 53 -11.48 7.16 9.55
CA PRO A 53 -10.38 6.77 10.42
C PRO A 53 -9.97 5.31 10.17
N VAL A 54 -9.47 5.03 8.97
CA VAL A 54 -9.06 3.70 8.50
C VAL A 54 -7.59 3.68 8.15
N VAL A 55 -6.89 2.65 8.61
CA VAL A 55 -5.50 2.33 8.22
C VAL A 55 -5.56 1.15 7.25
N HIS A 56 -5.18 1.37 6.01
CA HIS A 56 -5.16 0.33 4.98
C HIS A 56 -3.90 -0.52 5.05
N HIS A 57 -2.75 0.13 5.25
CA HIS A 57 -1.45 -0.51 5.42
C HIS A 57 -0.61 0.21 6.45
N SER A 58 0.18 -0.56 7.21
CA SER A 58 1.07 -0.02 8.23
C SER A 58 2.35 -0.85 8.32
N TYR A 59 3.48 -0.18 8.13
CA TYR A 59 4.80 -0.70 8.52
C TYR A 59 5.24 0.11 9.73
N THR A 60 5.58 -0.57 10.82
CA THR A 60 5.88 0.08 12.09
C THR A 60 7.00 -0.65 12.80
N ILE A 61 7.98 0.09 13.28
CA ILE A 61 9.02 -0.40 14.19
C ILE A 61 8.92 0.34 15.53
N GLY A 62 9.40 -0.30 16.60
CA GLY A 62 9.48 0.31 17.93
C GLY A 62 8.14 0.45 18.68
N LEU A 63 7.05 -0.09 18.15
CA LEU A 63 5.78 -0.26 18.87
C LEU A 63 5.56 -1.73 19.25
N GLN A 64 4.99 -1.97 20.43
CA GLN A 64 4.49 -3.30 20.78
C GLN A 64 3.36 -3.70 19.81
N GLN A 65 3.32 -4.96 19.40
CA GLN A 65 2.31 -5.45 18.43
C GLN A 65 0.87 -5.10 18.85
N LYS A 66 0.53 -5.29 20.12
CA LYS A 66 -0.80 -4.94 20.66
C LYS A 66 -1.12 -3.45 20.54
N THR A 67 -0.11 -2.58 20.71
CA THR A 67 -0.28 -1.13 20.58
C THR A 67 -0.48 -0.73 19.12
N ASN A 68 0.25 -1.37 18.20
CA ASN A 68 0.05 -1.11 16.77
C ASN A 68 -1.34 -1.57 16.31
N GLN A 69 -1.79 -2.76 16.72
CA GLN A 69 -3.15 -3.25 16.42
C GLN A 69 -4.22 -2.32 17.00
N PHE A 70 -4.04 -1.87 18.26
CA PHE A 70 -4.96 -0.92 18.88
C PHE A 70 -4.99 0.42 18.13
N TYR A 71 -3.85 0.91 17.66
CA TYR A 71 -3.81 2.12 16.83
C TYR A 71 -4.63 1.94 15.55
N GLU A 72 -4.42 0.87 14.83
CA GLU A 72 -5.06 0.60 13.53
C GLU A 72 -6.59 0.45 13.63
N THR A 73 -7.11 -0.02 14.78
CA THR A 73 -8.55 -0.27 14.96
C THR A 73 -9.27 0.84 15.74
N GLU A 74 -8.61 1.42 16.74
CA GLU A 74 -9.24 2.33 17.68
C GLU A 74 -8.58 3.72 17.75
N ALA A 75 -7.25 3.78 18.00
CA ALA A 75 -6.61 5.04 18.29
C ALA A 75 -6.55 5.98 17.07
N VAL A 76 -6.55 5.47 15.86
CA VAL A 76 -6.64 6.26 14.63
C VAL A 76 -7.87 7.18 14.59
N LYS A 77 -8.92 6.86 15.33
CA LYS A 77 -10.16 7.65 15.43
C LYS A 77 -9.99 8.97 16.22
N PHE A 78 -9.04 8.99 17.13
CA PHE A 78 -8.76 10.16 18.00
C PHE A 78 -7.31 10.67 17.90
N ASP A 79 -6.56 10.23 16.89
CA ASP A 79 -5.22 10.72 16.59
C ASP A 79 -5.25 12.21 16.19
N PRO A 80 -4.66 13.11 17.00
CA PRO A 80 -4.67 14.54 16.72
C PRO A 80 -3.82 14.91 15.50
N PHE A 81 -2.86 14.07 15.13
CA PHE A 81 -1.93 14.34 14.03
C PHE A 81 -2.56 14.05 12.66
N ARG A 82 -3.47 13.08 12.59
CA ARG A 82 -4.08 12.62 11.32
C ARG A 82 -4.71 13.78 10.54
N LYS A 83 -5.56 14.58 11.18
CA LYS A 83 -6.23 15.71 10.54
C LYS A 83 -5.24 16.76 10.03
N HIS A 84 -4.26 17.12 10.86
CA HIS A 84 -3.26 18.13 10.51
C HIS A 84 -2.36 17.68 9.37
N LEU A 85 -1.96 16.40 9.36
CA LEU A 85 -1.22 15.82 8.23
C LEU A 85 -2.04 15.83 6.95
N ALA A 86 -3.34 15.51 7.03
CA ALA A 86 -4.23 15.51 5.87
C ALA A 86 -4.42 16.90 5.25
N GLU A 87 -4.44 17.95 6.08
CA GLU A 87 -4.60 19.35 5.65
C GLU A 87 -3.29 20.00 5.18
N SER A 88 -2.14 19.39 5.49
CA SER A 88 -0.82 19.96 5.21
C SER A 88 -0.38 19.75 3.78
N PRO A 89 0.42 20.66 3.21
CA PRO A 89 1.07 20.44 1.93
C PRO A 89 1.93 19.19 1.91
N LEU A 90 1.94 18.47 0.79
CA LEU A 90 2.81 17.31 0.61
C LEU A 90 4.27 17.69 0.81
N GLY A 91 4.98 16.86 1.59
CA GLY A 91 6.40 17.08 1.90
C GLY A 91 6.67 18.05 3.05
N GLN A 92 5.67 18.75 3.55
CA GLN A 92 5.84 19.57 4.75
C GLN A 92 5.90 18.68 5.99
N ALA A 93 7.01 18.75 6.72
CA ALA A 93 7.14 18.07 8.00
C ALA A 93 6.46 18.89 9.10
N ILE A 94 5.70 18.20 9.96
CA ILE A 94 5.02 18.79 11.11
C ILE A 94 5.40 17.99 12.35
N GLN A 95 5.72 18.69 13.42
CA GLN A 95 5.99 18.07 14.72
C GLN A 95 4.85 18.26 15.71
N SER A 96 4.76 17.38 16.69
CA SER A 96 3.68 17.34 17.68
C SER A 96 3.45 18.67 18.43
N PRO A 97 4.46 19.44 18.88
CA PRO A 97 4.23 20.72 19.57
C PRO A 97 3.56 21.80 18.71
N ALA A 98 3.62 21.69 17.39
CA ALA A 98 2.91 22.60 16.48
C ALA A 98 1.41 22.31 16.40
N ILE A 99 0.96 21.14 16.87
CA ILE A 99 -0.43 20.67 16.79
C ILE A 99 -1.12 20.73 18.14
N ILE A 100 -0.43 20.29 19.18
CA ILE A 100 -0.97 20.17 20.54
C ILE A 100 0.11 20.55 21.57
N SER A 101 -0.27 21.27 22.63
CA SER A 101 0.66 21.59 23.71
C SER A 101 1.10 20.32 24.45
N ASP A 102 2.34 20.28 24.97
CA ASP A 102 2.85 19.16 25.77
C ASP A 102 1.89 18.76 26.89
N ARG A 103 1.32 19.77 27.59
CA ARG A 103 0.38 19.57 28.72
C ARG A 103 -0.90 18.87 28.25
N ASP A 104 -1.45 19.26 27.11
CA ASP A 104 -2.70 18.72 26.62
C ASP A 104 -2.45 17.35 25.99
N PHE A 105 -1.30 17.18 25.34
CA PHE A 105 -0.88 15.89 24.81
C PHE A 105 -0.73 14.84 25.91
N GLU A 106 -0.06 15.16 27.03
CA GLU A 106 0.07 14.25 28.16
C GLU A 106 -1.29 13.79 28.74
N ARG A 107 -2.33 14.56 28.55
CA ARG A 107 -3.70 14.25 29.00
C ARG A 107 -4.53 13.52 27.94
N SER A 108 -4.06 13.48 26.70
CA SER A 108 -4.79 12.90 25.59
C SER A 108 -4.87 11.37 25.70
N ALA A 109 -5.93 10.81 25.13
CA ALA A 109 -6.09 9.36 25.02
C ALA A 109 -4.99 8.75 24.15
N ASP A 110 -4.57 9.46 23.10
CA ASP A 110 -3.51 9.03 22.18
C ASP A 110 -2.18 8.86 22.93
N TYR A 111 -1.76 9.87 23.72
CA TYR A 111 -0.55 9.75 24.53
C TYR A 111 -0.62 8.57 25.49
N GLN A 112 -1.71 8.45 26.26
CA GLN A 112 -1.83 7.43 27.29
C GLN A 112 -1.85 5.99 26.73
N SER A 113 -2.43 5.79 25.56
CA SER A 113 -2.63 4.46 24.97
C SER A 113 -1.57 4.06 23.94
N VAL A 114 -0.98 5.03 23.22
CA VAL A 114 -0.05 4.73 22.12
C VAL A 114 1.37 5.21 22.44
N PHE A 115 1.57 6.45 22.87
CA PHE A 115 2.90 7.01 23.04
C PHE A 115 3.58 6.56 24.32
N ARG A 116 2.90 6.75 25.47
CA ARG A 116 3.44 6.45 26.80
C ARG A 116 3.88 4.99 26.98
N PRO A 117 3.09 3.97 26.57
CA PRO A 117 3.49 2.56 26.70
C PRO A 117 4.78 2.19 25.95
N ASN A 118 5.14 2.98 24.93
CA ASN A 118 6.32 2.77 24.10
C ASN A 118 7.45 3.77 24.39
N GLY A 119 7.34 4.57 25.48
CA GLY A 119 8.35 5.53 25.89
C GLY A 119 8.50 6.73 24.96
N ASN A 120 7.53 7.01 24.12
CA ASN A 120 7.52 8.11 23.14
C ASN A 120 6.81 9.34 23.69
N PHE A 121 7.18 10.51 23.17
CA PHE A 121 6.55 11.78 23.51
C PHE A 121 6.45 12.72 22.29
N TYR A 122 7.58 13.08 21.69
CA TYR A 122 7.59 13.92 20.50
C TYR A 122 7.46 13.09 19.23
N ALA A 123 6.68 13.61 18.30
CA ALA A 123 6.52 13.04 16.97
C ALA A 123 6.81 14.09 15.91
N VAL A 124 7.37 13.66 14.79
CA VAL A 124 7.42 14.41 13.54
C VAL A 124 6.99 13.51 12.40
N GLY A 125 6.22 14.04 11.48
CA GLY A 125 5.77 13.31 10.31
C GLY A 125 5.56 14.20 9.10
N THR A 126 5.47 13.58 7.94
CA THR A 126 5.10 14.23 6.68
C THR A 126 4.21 13.33 5.85
N GLN A 127 3.29 13.95 5.15
CA GLN A 127 2.52 13.30 4.09
C GLN A 127 3.27 13.43 2.78
N PHE A 128 3.56 12.32 2.12
CA PHE A 128 4.38 12.35 0.89
C PHE A 128 3.61 11.95 -0.38
N ALA A 129 2.42 11.37 -0.25
CA ALA A 129 1.54 11.06 -1.37
C ALA A 129 0.07 11.16 -0.97
N ARG A 130 -0.78 11.50 -1.93
CA ARG A 130 -2.23 11.55 -1.79
C ARG A 130 -2.86 11.16 -3.12
N GLU A 131 -3.73 10.16 -3.11
CA GLU A 131 -4.42 9.66 -4.30
C GLU A 131 -5.68 8.91 -3.90
N GLY A 132 -6.76 9.07 -4.66
CA GLY A 132 -8.01 8.30 -4.50
C GLY A 132 -8.64 8.37 -3.11
N GLY A 133 -8.57 9.52 -2.40
CA GLY A 133 -9.07 9.66 -1.04
C GLY A 133 -8.16 9.07 0.04
N GLN A 134 -6.98 8.58 -0.34
CA GLN A 134 -6.00 7.98 0.57
C GLN A 134 -4.74 8.83 0.66
N ALA A 135 -4.03 8.73 1.78
CA ALA A 135 -2.78 9.42 2.05
C ALA A 135 -1.71 8.47 2.56
N MET A 136 -0.49 8.67 2.05
CA MET A 136 0.70 8.00 2.56
C MET A 136 1.52 8.96 3.40
N HIS A 137 1.86 8.55 4.60
CA HIS A 137 2.66 9.35 5.51
C HIS A 137 3.73 8.51 6.21
N ILE A 138 4.82 9.20 6.56
CA ILE A 138 5.89 8.66 7.38
C ILE A 138 6.02 9.52 8.62
N GLY A 139 6.31 8.90 9.76
CA GLY A 139 6.55 9.59 11.01
C GLY A 139 7.56 8.86 11.88
N VAL A 140 8.21 9.62 12.75
CA VAL A 140 9.10 9.09 13.79
C VAL A 140 8.72 9.66 15.14
N HIS A 141 8.88 8.84 16.19
CA HIS A 141 8.55 9.24 17.55
C HIS A 141 9.75 8.99 18.47
N ARG A 142 10.00 9.96 19.39
CA ARG A 142 11.10 9.87 20.34
C ARG A 142 10.70 10.24 21.76
N PRO A 143 11.47 9.80 22.78
CA PRO A 143 11.20 10.12 24.17
C PRO A 143 11.29 11.64 24.46
N LYS A 144 10.58 12.09 25.49
CA LYS A 144 10.61 13.48 25.97
C LYS A 144 12.03 13.96 26.28
N ALA A 145 12.87 13.08 26.83
CA ALA A 145 14.25 13.39 27.18
C ALA A 145 15.15 13.74 25.97
N LYS A 146 14.75 13.40 24.76
CA LYS A 146 15.48 13.76 23.52
C LYS A 146 15.11 15.16 23.01
N GLY A 147 14.11 15.81 23.59
CA GLY A 147 13.63 17.12 23.17
C GLY A 147 12.81 17.12 21.89
N GLU A 148 12.34 18.29 21.49
CA GLU A 148 11.64 18.55 20.25
C GLU A 148 12.57 18.38 19.03
N PHE A 149 11.99 18.08 17.87
CA PHE A 149 12.75 18.02 16.61
C PHE A 149 13.21 19.42 16.20
N THR A 150 14.45 19.52 15.77
CA THR A 150 15.04 20.79 15.31
C THR A 150 14.50 21.15 13.91
N ARG A 151 14.67 22.40 13.51
CA ARG A 151 14.30 22.83 12.17
C ARG A 151 14.98 22.02 11.08
N GLU A 152 16.26 21.71 11.28
CA GLU A 152 17.04 20.91 10.35
C GLU A 152 16.53 19.47 10.24
N GLU A 153 16.07 18.88 11.36
CA GLU A 153 15.46 17.55 11.35
C GLU A 153 14.11 17.57 10.59
N LEU A 154 13.30 18.64 10.75
CA LEU A 154 12.07 18.80 9.98
C LEU A 154 12.36 18.92 8.48
N ASP A 155 13.34 19.75 8.10
CA ASP A 155 13.73 19.94 6.71
C ASP A 155 14.24 18.61 6.12
N LEU A 156 14.94 17.81 6.92
CA LEU A 156 15.42 16.48 6.52
C LEU A 156 14.27 15.49 6.31
N VAL A 157 13.24 15.46 7.19
CA VAL A 157 12.02 14.65 6.98
C VAL A 157 11.35 15.04 5.66
N GLY A 158 11.23 16.34 5.40
CA GLY A 158 10.65 16.86 4.16
C GLY A 158 11.43 16.43 2.91
N LEU A 159 12.78 16.37 3.00
CA LEU A 159 13.67 15.94 1.92
C LEU A 159 13.36 14.49 1.46
N PHE A 160 13.01 13.60 2.38
CA PHE A 160 12.65 12.22 2.03
C PHE A 160 11.32 12.10 1.28
N SER A 161 10.43 13.08 1.38
CA SER A 161 9.07 13.01 0.82
C SER A 161 9.05 12.67 -0.69
N PRO A 162 9.74 13.37 -1.60
CA PRO A 162 9.74 13.03 -3.02
C PRO A 162 10.37 11.67 -3.31
N HIS A 163 11.33 11.25 -2.50
CA HIS A 163 12.00 9.95 -2.64
C HIS A 163 11.08 8.82 -2.18
N LEU A 164 10.38 8.97 -1.05
CA LEU A 164 9.37 8.04 -0.55
C LEU A 164 8.26 7.84 -1.57
N LYS A 165 7.72 8.93 -2.14
CA LYS A 165 6.70 8.84 -3.19
C LYS A 165 7.17 7.99 -4.37
N ARG A 166 8.39 8.20 -4.84
CA ARG A 166 8.97 7.43 -5.96
C ARG A 166 9.22 5.97 -5.58
N ALA A 167 9.79 5.73 -4.41
CA ALA A 167 10.12 4.39 -3.94
C ALA A 167 8.86 3.53 -3.75
N VAL A 168 7.81 4.07 -3.13
CA VAL A 168 6.53 3.38 -2.97
C VAL A 168 5.88 3.12 -4.33
N GLY A 169 5.92 4.09 -5.26
CA GLY A 169 5.42 3.90 -6.63
C GLY A 169 6.16 2.78 -7.38
N LEU A 170 7.50 2.72 -7.26
CA LEU A 170 8.31 1.63 -7.84
C LEU A 170 7.97 0.28 -7.21
N SER A 171 7.86 0.22 -5.89
CA SER A 171 7.50 -0.99 -5.15
C SER A 171 6.13 -1.52 -5.59
N HIS A 172 5.14 -0.64 -5.72
CA HIS A 172 3.82 -1.02 -6.21
C HIS A 172 3.86 -1.54 -7.65
N MET A 173 4.58 -0.85 -8.54
CA MET A 173 4.74 -1.27 -9.95
C MET A 173 5.40 -2.65 -10.05
N ILE A 174 6.49 -2.90 -9.30
CA ILE A 174 7.17 -4.19 -9.27
C ILE A 174 6.25 -5.29 -8.71
N SER A 175 5.50 -5.00 -7.65
CA SER A 175 4.53 -5.94 -7.08
C SER A 175 3.45 -6.32 -8.10
N THR A 176 2.89 -5.36 -8.81
CA THR A 176 1.89 -5.58 -9.87
C THR A 176 2.46 -6.42 -11.02
N LEU A 177 3.68 -6.10 -11.47
CA LEU A 177 4.36 -6.89 -12.52
C LEU A 177 4.63 -8.32 -12.06
N ASN A 178 5.09 -8.52 -10.82
CA ASN A 178 5.34 -9.84 -10.26
C ASN A 178 4.03 -10.65 -10.13
N GLN A 179 2.95 -10.01 -9.69
CA GLN A 179 1.63 -10.66 -9.65
C GLN A 179 1.16 -11.08 -11.04
N ALA A 180 1.30 -10.22 -12.05
CA ALA A 180 0.97 -10.56 -13.43
C ALA A 180 1.83 -11.71 -13.99
N LEU A 181 3.08 -11.84 -13.56
CA LEU A 181 3.97 -12.93 -13.95
C LEU A 181 3.69 -14.24 -13.20
N THR A 182 3.26 -14.16 -11.93
CA THR A 182 2.97 -15.34 -11.10
C THR A 182 1.52 -15.82 -11.23
N ASP A 183 0.62 -14.94 -11.59
CA ASP A 183 -0.78 -15.26 -11.87
C ASP A 183 -1.19 -14.72 -13.24
N PRO A 184 -0.90 -15.48 -14.30
CA PRO A 184 -1.33 -15.11 -15.65
C PRO A 184 -2.84 -14.98 -15.78
N HIS A 185 -3.62 -15.63 -14.91
CA HIS A 185 -5.07 -15.51 -14.89
C HIS A 185 -5.52 -14.08 -14.51
N HIS A 186 -4.85 -13.46 -13.53
CA HIS A 186 -5.15 -12.07 -13.15
C HIS A 186 -4.90 -11.08 -14.29
N ALA A 187 -3.81 -11.26 -15.06
CA ALA A 187 -3.54 -10.44 -16.25
C ALA A 187 -4.62 -10.64 -17.34
N LEU A 188 -5.09 -11.88 -17.51
CA LEU A 188 -6.13 -12.23 -18.47
C LEU A 188 -7.52 -11.70 -18.03
N ASP A 189 -7.76 -11.52 -16.73
CA ASP A 189 -8.99 -10.90 -16.20
C ASP A 189 -9.15 -9.42 -16.57
N GLN A 190 -8.06 -8.72 -16.87
CA GLN A 190 -8.10 -7.32 -17.32
C GLN A 190 -8.50 -7.18 -18.81
N LEU A 191 -8.63 -8.28 -19.53
CA LEU A 191 -8.99 -8.24 -20.94
C LEU A 191 -10.50 -8.03 -21.11
N SER A 192 -10.89 -7.17 -22.05
CA SER A 192 -12.29 -6.89 -22.39
C SER A 192 -12.95 -7.97 -23.27
N PHE A 193 -12.25 -9.07 -23.53
CA PHE A 193 -12.77 -10.23 -24.26
C PHE A 193 -12.62 -11.51 -23.45
N GLY A 194 -13.50 -12.48 -23.69
CA GLY A 194 -13.50 -13.75 -22.97
C GLY A 194 -12.31 -14.62 -23.33
N VAL A 195 -11.62 -15.14 -22.31
CA VAL A 195 -10.51 -16.10 -22.43
C VAL A 195 -10.85 -17.36 -21.65
N TRP A 196 -10.69 -18.52 -22.27
CA TRP A 196 -10.90 -19.84 -21.66
C TRP A 196 -9.62 -20.65 -21.71
N GLN A 197 -9.20 -21.21 -20.60
CA GLN A 197 -8.16 -22.22 -20.53
C GLN A 197 -8.81 -23.60 -20.47
N MET A 198 -8.45 -24.48 -21.38
CA MET A 198 -9.03 -25.82 -21.48
C MET A 198 -7.94 -26.90 -21.39
N ASP A 199 -8.30 -28.06 -20.86
CA ASP A 199 -7.44 -29.25 -20.93
C ASP A 199 -7.51 -29.92 -22.30
N SER A 200 -6.69 -30.99 -22.51
CA SER A 200 -6.64 -31.75 -23.76
C SER A 200 -7.97 -32.46 -24.08
N ARG A 201 -8.91 -32.53 -23.15
CA ARG A 201 -10.25 -33.09 -23.31
C ARG A 201 -11.31 -32.02 -23.51
N LEU A 202 -10.89 -30.74 -23.76
CA LEU A 202 -11.75 -29.58 -23.97
C LEU A 202 -12.59 -29.23 -22.72
N ARG A 203 -12.16 -29.61 -21.53
CA ARG A 203 -12.81 -29.18 -20.28
C ARG A 203 -12.22 -27.84 -19.84
N VAL A 204 -13.08 -26.88 -19.55
CA VAL A 204 -12.66 -25.58 -19.03
C VAL A 204 -12.04 -25.77 -17.65
N GLN A 205 -10.78 -25.36 -17.53
CA GLN A 205 -10.03 -25.35 -16.28
C GLN A 205 -10.12 -23.98 -15.61
N TRP A 206 -10.22 -22.94 -16.42
CA TRP A 206 -10.31 -21.55 -15.96
C TRP A 206 -10.90 -20.67 -17.08
N MET A 207 -11.56 -19.59 -16.70
CA MET A 207 -12.01 -18.53 -17.60
C MET A 207 -11.91 -17.17 -16.91
N ASN A 208 -11.75 -16.10 -17.69
CA ASN A 208 -11.71 -14.75 -17.15
C ASN A 208 -13.12 -14.18 -16.92
N THR A 209 -13.20 -13.06 -16.19
CA THR A 209 -14.45 -12.37 -15.86
C THR A 209 -15.28 -12.05 -17.10
N SER A 210 -14.66 -11.55 -18.18
CA SER A 210 -15.34 -11.28 -19.45
C SER A 210 -15.95 -12.53 -20.10
N ALA A 211 -15.32 -13.70 -19.93
CA ALA A 211 -15.85 -14.98 -20.40
C ALA A 211 -17.05 -15.44 -19.55
N GLU A 212 -16.98 -15.27 -18.22
CA GLU A 212 -18.10 -15.57 -17.31
C GLU A 212 -19.31 -14.68 -17.61
N GLU A 213 -19.11 -13.38 -17.80
CA GLU A 213 -20.16 -12.45 -18.19
C GLU A 213 -20.79 -12.82 -19.54
N ALA A 214 -19.98 -13.17 -20.55
CA ALA A 214 -20.49 -13.59 -21.85
C ALA A 214 -21.34 -14.86 -21.78
N LEU A 215 -21.00 -15.79 -20.89
CA LEU A 215 -21.80 -16.98 -20.63
C LEU A 215 -23.10 -16.66 -19.85
N SER A 216 -23.01 -15.84 -18.82
CA SER A 216 -24.15 -15.48 -17.97
C SER A 216 -25.23 -14.71 -18.72
N THR A 217 -24.81 -13.81 -19.62
CA THR A 217 -25.70 -12.99 -20.46
C THR A 217 -26.20 -13.72 -21.69
N ASN A 218 -25.65 -14.90 -22.00
CA ASN A 218 -25.92 -15.68 -23.22
C ASN A 218 -25.82 -14.87 -24.51
N THR A 219 -24.99 -13.82 -24.50
CA THR A 219 -24.88 -12.82 -25.56
C THR A 219 -24.46 -13.43 -26.92
N TYR A 220 -23.79 -14.59 -26.86
CA TYR A 220 -23.28 -15.28 -28.05
C TYR A 220 -23.89 -16.69 -28.25
N GLY A 221 -24.95 -17.04 -27.54
CA GLY A 221 -25.55 -18.37 -27.59
C GLY A 221 -24.62 -19.49 -27.07
N LEU A 222 -23.70 -19.12 -26.15
CA LEU A 222 -22.78 -20.05 -25.53
C LEU A 222 -23.48 -20.74 -24.36
N ALA A 223 -23.45 -22.05 -24.29
CA ALA A 223 -23.96 -22.83 -23.17
C ALA A 223 -22.89 -23.79 -22.66
N LEU A 224 -22.62 -23.76 -21.36
CA LEU A 224 -21.84 -24.78 -20.67
C LEU A 224 -22.78 -25.89 -20.19
N ARG A 225 -22.55 -27.12 -20.64
CA ARG A 225 -23.22 -28.30 -20.08
C ARG A 225 -22.40 -28.83 -18.92
N LEU A 226 -23.00 -28.79 -17.73
CA LEU A 226 -22.42 -29.32 -16.49
C LEU A 226 -22.67 -30.83 -16.37
N GLU A 227 -22.01 -31.59 -17.27
CA GLU A 227 -21.82 -33.02 -17.02
C GLU A 227 -20.52 -33.45 -17.63
N PRO A 228 -19.76 -34.37 -16.98
CA PRO A 228 -18.36 -34.05 -16.72
C PRO A 228 -17.80 -33.21 -17.85
N LEU A 229 -17.88 -31.95 -17.59
CA LEU A 229 -17.49 -30.71 -18.30
C LEU A 229 -17.04 -30.91 -19.78
N THR A 230 -17.99 -30.94 -20.70
CA THR A 230 -17.72 -30.78 -22.13
C THR A 230 -18.29 -29.41 -22.54
N VAL A 231 -17.44 -28.53 -23.04
CA VAL A 231 -17.88 -27.26 -23.64
C VAL A 231 -18.34 -27.55 -25.05
N THR A 232 -19.62 -27.37 -25.33
CA THR A 232 -20.11 -27.37 -26.73
C THR A 232 -20.38 -25.92 -27.10
N ILE A 233 -19.55 -25.34 -27.95
CA ILE A 233 -19.73 -23.99 -28.47
C ILE A 233 -20.80 -24.04 -29.57
N PHE A 234 -21.97 -23.51 -29.33
CA PHE A 234 -22.97 -23.23 -30.34
C PHE A 234 -22.87 -21.76 -30.76
N SER A 235 -22.32 -21.48 -31.91
CA SER A 235 -22.44 -20.17 -32.53
C SER A 235 -23.77 -20.14 -33.29
N GLN A 236 -24.76 -19.43 -32.81
CA GLN A 236 -25.89 -19.02 -33.63
C GLN A 236 -25.48 -17.79 -34.46
N SER A 237 -24.70 -17.97 -35.49
CA SER A 237 -24.64 -16.99 -36.57
C SER A 237 -25.87 -17.23 -37.47
N SER A 238 -26.73 -16.21 -37.54
CA SER A 238 -27.86 -16.15 -38.49
C SER A 238 -27.36 -15.93 -39.94
N TYR A 239 -26.46 -16.77 -40.38
CA TYR A 239 -26.11 -16.92 -41.78
C TYR A 239 -26.06 -18.43 -42.14
N ARG A 240 -27.16 -18.85 -42.77
CA ARG A 240 -27.18 -20.17 -43.46
C ARG A 240 -26.03 -20.22 -44.47
N ARG A 241 -25.00 -20.99 -44.18
CA ARG A 241 -24.20 -21.72 -45.11
C ARG A 241 -23.78 -23.02 -44.47
N ASP A 242 -24.14 -24.11 -45.11
CA ASP A 242 -23.79 -25.48 -44.76
C ASP A 242 -22.27 -25.61 -44.60
N LEU A 243 -21.78 -25.58 -43.38
CA LEU A 243 -20.44 -26.01 -43.08
C LEU A 243 -20.52 -27.30 -42.28
N LYS A 244 -20.20 -28.39 -42.94
CA LYS A 244 -19.93 -29.68 -42.31
C LYS A 244 -18.84 -29.52 -41.26
N PRO A 245 -18.95 -30.16 -40.08
CA PRO A 245 -17.92 -30.06 -39.06
C PRO A 245 -16.64 -30.70 -39.55
N THR A 246 -15.63 -29.89 -39.77
CA THR A 246 -14.27 -30.36 -40.01
C THR A 246 -13.62 -30.62 -38.65
N TRP A 247 -13.51 -31.92 -38.33
CA TRP A 247 -12.71 -32.37 -37.21
C TRP A 247 -11.23 -32.15 -37.54
N VAL A 248 -10.57 -31.24 -36.89
CA VAL A 248 -9.10 -31.20 -36.86
C VAL A 248 -8.64 -32.12 -35.75
N ARG A 249 -8.24 -33.34 -36.11
CA ARG A 249 -7.37 -34.15 -35.26
C ARG A 249 -5.93 -33.66 -35.47
N ARG A 250 -5.31 -33.20 -34.41
CA ARG A 250 -3.89 -33.49 -34.11
C ARG A 250 -3.68 -33.43 -32.63
#